data_68fb98d88e1c416f581a8221fea7c3b3
#
_entry.id   68fb98d88e1c416f581a8221fea7c3b3
#
_cell.length_a   1.000
_cell.length_b   1.000
_cell.length_c   1.000
_cell.angle_alpha   90.00
_cell.angle_beta   90.00
_cell.angle_gamma   90.00
#
_symmetry.space_group_name_H-M   'P 1'
#
loop_
_entity.id
_entity.type
_entity.pdbx_description
1 polymer ?
#
loop_
_entity_poly.entity_id
_entity_poly.type
_entity_poly.pdbx_seq_one_letter_code
_entity_poly.pdbx_strand_id
1 'polypeptide(L)'
;MNKVATLTITLLNILLAQSIDMDKFKNMKARSIGPAGMSGRVTAIDVVLSNTDVMYVGTASGGIWKSESGGIKWEPIFDNEKAASIGDVAVAPSNPDVIW
;
A
#
# COMPACT_ATOMS: atom_id res chain seq x y z
N MET A 1 -30.85 -38.39 -29.51
CA MET A 1 -29.66 -38.74 -29.12
C MET A 1 -29.15 -37.70 -28.30
N ASN A 2 -29.23 -37.18 -27.72
CA ASN A 2 -28.09 -36.58 -27.30
C ASN A 2 -28.22 -35.50 -26.28
N LYS A 3 -29.37 -35.56 -25.58
CA LYS A 3 -29.51 -34.81 -24.32
C LYS A 3 -28.51 -35.28 -23.26
N VAL A 4 -28.21 -36.59 -23.26
CA VAL A 4 -27.23 -37.19 -22.34
C VAL A 4 -25.81 -36.78 -22.70
N ALA A 5 -25.43 -36.76 -23.97
CA ALA A 5 -24.13 -36.35 -24.43
C ALA A 5 -23.91 -34.84 -24.18
N THR A 6 -24.91 -34.01 -24.40
CA THR A 6 -24.85 -32.55 -24.10
C THR A 6 -24.73 -32.32 -22.61
N LEU A 7 -25.46 -33.02 -21.79
CA LEU A 7 -25.37 -32.91 -20.33
C LEU A 7 -23.99 -33.33 -19.82
N THR A 8 -23.43 -34.44 -20.36
CA THR A 8 -22.09 -34.91 -19.99
C THR A 8 -21.00 -33.88 -20.34
N ILE A 9 -21.07 -33.28 -21.52
CA ILE A 9 -20.14 -32.24 -21.94
C ILE A 9 -20.25 -31.00 -21.05
N THR A 10 -21.46 -30.59 -20.69
CA THR A 10 -21.69 -29.46 -19.81
C THR A 10 -21.14 -29.71 -18.40
N LEU A 11 -21.37 -30.90 -17.84
CA LEU A 11 -20.81 -31.28 -16.54
C LEU A 11 -19.30 -31.38 -16.57
N LEU A 12 -18.69 -31.84 -17.65
CA LEU A 12 -17.24 -31.88 -17.81
C LEU A 12 -16.63 -30.49 -17.83
N ASN A 13 -17.28 -29.55 -18.49
CA ASN A 13 -16.83 -28.16 -18.49
C ASN A 13 -16.90 -27.51 -17.09
N ILE A 14 -17.94 -27.83 -16.34
CA ILE A 14 -18.06 -27.38 -14.95
C ILE A 14 -16.95 -27.95 -14.08
N LEU A 15 -16.57 -29.20 -14.28
CA LEU A 15 -15.47 -29.84 -13.56
C LEU A 15 -14.10 -29.27 -13.94
N LEU A 16 -13.90 -28.92 -15.21
CA LEU A 16 -12.65 -28.31 -15.70
C LEU A 16 -12.52 -26.83 -15.31
N ALA A 17 -13.63 -26.16 -15.05
CA ALA A 17 -13.63 -24.76 -14.61
C ALA A 17 -13.16 -24.58 -13.17
N GLN A 18 -12.69 -25.64 -12.54
CA GLN A 18 -12.81 -25.72 -11.14
C GLN A 18 -11.69 -25.38 -10.27
N SER A 19 -10.59 -25.18 -10.44
CA SER A 19 -9.71 -24.92 -9.32
C SER A 19 -8.68 -23.85 -9.66
N ILE A 20 -8.97 -22.71 -9.15
CA ILE A 20 -7.88 -21.77 -8.88
C ILE A 20 -7.00 -22.49 -7.84
N ASP A 21 -5.83 -22.91 -8.28
CA ASP A 21 -4.82 -23.45 -7.39
C ASP A 21 -4.33 -22.33 -6.46
N MET A 22 -4.80 -22.34 -5.23
CA MET A 22 -4.45 -21.33 -4.22
C MET A 22 -2.96 -21.34 -3.90
N ASP A 23 -2.26 -22.44 -4.14
CA ASP A 23 -0.81 -22.50 -3.95
C ASP A 23 -0.04 -21.52 -4.86
N LYS A 24 -0.61 -21.17 -6.00
CA LYS A 24 -0.02 -20.16 -6.89
C LYS A 24 0.00 -18.77 -6.29
N PHE A 25 -0.85 -18.51 -5.33
CA PHE A 25 -0.99 -17.20 -4.68
C PHE A 25 -0.25 -17.09 -3.35
N LYS A 26 0.29 -18.18 -2.82
CA LYS A 26 0.94 -18.20 -1.49
C LYS A 26 2.13 -17.24 -1.36
N ASN A 27 2.79 -16.93 -2.46
CA ASN A 27 3.91 -15.99 -2.49
C ASN A 27 3.50 -14.55 -2.82
N MET A 28 2.22 -14.32 -3.08
CA MET A 28 1.71 -12.97 -3.30
C MET A 28 1.59 -12.26 -1.96
N LYS A 29 2.36 -11.18 -1.82
CA LYS A 29 2.29 -10.31 -0.65
C LYS A 29 1.57 -9.02 -1.03
N ALA A 30 0.65 -8.60 -0.20
CA ALA A 30 0.05 -7.29 -0.34
C ALA A 30 1.15 -6.22 -0.18
N ARG A 31 1.16 -5.25 -1.08
CA ARG A 31 2.06 -4.10 -1.04
C ARG A 31 1.23 -2.84 -0.88
N SER A 32 1.56 -2.05 0.11
CA SER A 32 0.98 -0.72 0.22
C SER A 32 1.49 0.16 -0.92
N ILE A 33 0.58 0.78 -1.62
CA ILE A 33 0.88 1.69 -2.76
C ILE A 33 0.58 3.16 -2.43
N GLY A 34 0.34 3.42 -1.16
CA GLY A 34 0.01 4.75 -0.66
C GLY A 34 -1.37 4.79 0.00
N PRO A 35 -1.76 5.93 0.54
CA PRO A 35 -3.07 6.08 1.14
C PRO A 35 -4.16 5.81 0.09
N ALA A 36 -5.04 4.86 0.41
CA ALA A 36 -6.17 4.49 -0.44
C ALA A 36 -7.46 5.09 0.11
N GLY A 37 -8.26 5.66 -0.76
CA GLY A 37 -9.52 6.26 -0.37
C GLY A 37 -9.35 7.52 0.46
N MET A 38 -10.17 7.68 1.47
CA MET A 38 -10.17 8.87 2.33
C MET A 38 -9.25 8.70 3.54
N SER A 39 -7.97 8.46 3.31
CA SER A 39 -6.96 8.30 4.36
C SER A 39 -6.59 9.60 5.08
N GLY A 40 -7.37 10.62 4.88
CA GLY A 40 -7.16 11.94 5.45
C GLY A 40 -6.38 12.88 4.53
N ARG A 41 -6.50 14.15 4.84
CA ARG A 41 -5.75 15.20 4.14
C ARG A 41 -4.28 15.19 4.57
N VAL A 42 -3.42 15.66 3.71
CA VAL A 42 -2.04 16.02 4.08
C VAL A 42 -2.10 17.20 5.03
N THR A 43 -1.47 17.07 6.18
CA THR A 43 -1.40 18.10 7.23
C THR A 43 -0.07 18.81 7.22
N ALA A 44 0.99 18.09 6.92
CA ALA A 44 2.34 18.62 6.89
C ALA A 44 3.20 17.93 5.85
N ILE A 45 4.19 18.63 5.37
CA ILE A 45 5.25 18.09 4.52
C ILE A 45 6.56 18.76 4.91
N ASP A 46 7.61 17.97 5.01
CA ASP A 46 8.96 18.48 5.18
C ASP A 46 9.97 17.67 4.37
N VAL A 47 11.08 18.28 4.07
CA VAL A 47 12.09 17.77 3.13
C VAL A 47 13.46 17.86 3.78
N VAL A 48 14.27 16.83 3.60
CA VAL A 48 15.67 16.86 4.04
C VAL A 48 16.45 17.87 3.18
N LEU A 49 16.93 18.96 3.78
CA LEU A 49 17.58 20.03 3.04
C LEU A 49 18.87 19.61 2.34
N SER A 50 19.60 18.64 2.91
CA SER A 50 20.82 18.10 2.32
C SER A 50 20.56 17.10 1.18
N ASN A 51 19.36 16.55 1.09
CA ASN A 51 18.94 15.63 0.05
C ASN A 51 17.43 15.74 -0.17
N THR A 52 17.02 16.58 -1.08
CA THR A 52 15.61 16.90 -1.35
C THR A 52 14.79 15.75 -1.95
N ASP A 53 15.41 14.64 -2.31
CA ASP A 53 14.69 13.41 -2.68
C ASP A 53 14.04 12.73 -1.47
N VAL A 54 14.53 13.04 -0.27
CA VAL A 54 13.97 12.52 0.98
C VAL A 54 12.93 13.49 1.53
N MET A 55 11.69 13.02 1.56
CA MET A 55 10.52 13.80 1.97
C MET A 55 9.69 13.02 2.98
N TYR A 56 9.04 13.75 3.87
CA TYR A 56 8.09 13.23 4.84
C TYR A 56 6.75 13.93 4.70
N VAL A 57 5.68 13.17 4.76
CA VAL A 57 4.30 13.67 4.70
C VAL A 57 3.53 13.16 5.90
N GLY A 58 2.99 14.08 6.68
CA GLY A 58 2.03 13.80 7.73
C GLY A 58 0.61 13.88 7.21
N THR A 59 -0.26 12.99 7.68
CA THR A 59 -1.66 12.94 7.29
C THR A 59 -2.59 13.00 8.50
N ALA A 60 -3.80 13.47 8.29
CA ALA A 60 -4.79 13.63 9.37
C ALA A 60 -5.26 12.29 9.97
N SER A 61 -5.15 11.19 9.23
CA SER A 61 -5.60 9.87 9.69
C SER A 61 -4.86 8.69 9.07
N GLY A 62 -3.84 8.92 8.28
CA GLY A 62 -3.06 7.88 7.59
C GLY A 62 -1.60 7.78 8.04
N GLY A 63 -1.24 8.38 9.21
CA GLY A 63 0.12 8.33 9.74
C GLY A 63 1.12 9.18 8.97
N ILE A 64 2.38 8.77 9.00
CA ILE A 64 3.50 9.43 8.32
C ILE A 64 3.98 8.57 7.16
N TRP A 65 4.25 9.22 6.05
CA TRP A 65 4.78 8.61 4.83
C TRP A 65 6.12 9.21 4.48
N LYS A 66 7.07 8.36 4.10
CA LYS A 66 8.41 8.75 3.65
C LYS A 66 8.59 8.44 2.17
N SER A 67 9.19 9.36 1.44
CA SER A 67 9.74 9.13 0.11
C SER A 67 11.24 9.31 0.12
N GLU A 68 11.96 8.48 -0.62
CA GLU A 68 13.40 8.61 -0.89
C GLU A 68 13.69 8.78 -2.39
N SER A 69 12.64 9.03 -3.15
CA SER A 69 12.69 9.10 -4.62
C SER A 69 12.08 10.39 -5.18
N GLY A 70 12.14 11.47 -4.39
CA GLY A 70 11.57 12.75 -4.82
C GLY A 70 10.05 12.71 -4.99
N GLY A 71 9.34 11.88 -4.22
CA GLY A 71 7.89 11.77 -4.25
C GLY A 71 7.32 10.73 -5.22
N ILE A 72 8.17 9.95 -5.91
CA ILE A 72 7.71 8.91 -6.85
C ILE A 72 7.19 7.68 -6.11
N LYS A 73 7.90 7.26 -5.06
CA LYS A 73 7.54 6.11 -4.22
C LYS A 73 7.38 6.58 -2.78
N TRP A 74 6.32 6.12 -2.13
CA TRP A 74 6.03 6.43 -0.73
C TRP A 74 5.91 5.17 0.10
N GLU A 75 6.45 5.19 1.30
CA GLU A 75 6.39 4.11 2.26
C GLU A 75 5.82 4.61 3.59
N PRO A 76 4.86 3.89 4.18
CA PRO A 76 4.35 4.24 5.50
C PRO A 76 5.42 3.89 6.55
N ILE A 77 5.71 4.82 7.44
CA ILE A 77 6.72 4.63 8.50
C ILE A 77 6.13 4.70 9.90
N PHE A 78 4.82 4.84 10.03
CA PHE A 78 4.14 5.07 11.30
C PHE A 78 3.01 4.07 11.60
N ASP A 79 2.90 3.00 10.83
CA ASP A 79 1.78 2.05 10.89
C ASP A 79 1.73 1.24 12.19
N ASN A 80 2.85 1.11 12.90
CA ASN A 80 2.94 0.38 14.15
C ASN A 80 2.65 1.23 15.38
N GLU A 81 2.42 2.53 15.19
CA GLU A 81 2.15 3.45 16.29
C GLU A 81 0.65 3.51 16.61
N LYS A 82 0.35 3.87 17.84
CA LYS A 82 -1.04 3.95 18.32
C LYS A 82 -1.81 5.14 17.76
N ALA A 83 -1.10 6.18 17.33
CA ALA A 83 -1.68 7.38 16.75
C ALA A 83 -1.55 7.34 15.24
N ALA A 84 -2.61 7.68 14.53
CA ALA A 84 -2.61 7.80 13.07
C ALA A 84 -2.84 9.25 12.61
N SER A 85 -3.21 10.14 13.53
CA SER A 85 -3.43 11.55 13.24
C SER A 85 -2.17 12.35 13.49
N ILE A 86 -1.65 12.93 12.44
CA ILE A 86 -0.43 13.75 12.47
C ILE A 86 -0.82 15.20 12.25
N GLY A 87 -0.42 16.06 13.17
CA GLY A 87 -0.67 17.50 13.08
C GLY A 87 0.41 18.23 12.31
N ASP A 88 1.67 17.86 12.55
CA ASP A 88 2.83 18.46 11.91
C ASP A 88 3.99 17.46 11.80
N VAL A 89 4.94 17.72 10.92
CA VAL A 89 6.17 16.95 10.73
C VAL A 89 7.29 17.92 10.44
N ALA A 90 8.40 17.77 11.13
CA ALA A 90 9.60 18.58 10.90
C ALA A 90 10.87 17.70 10.96
N VAL A 91 11.76 17.88 10.00
CA VAL A 91 13.08 17.25 9.97
C VAL A 91 14.09 18.21 10.60
N ALA A 92 14.90 17.70 11.53
CA ALA A 92 15.95 18.50 12.13
C ALA A 92 17.04 18.84 11.08
N PRO A 93 17.32 20.13 10.81
CA PRO A 93 18.29 20.51 9.78
C PRO A 93 19.70 20.00 10.04
N SER A 94 20.06 19.85 11.33
CA SER A 94 21.39 19.41 11.76
C SER A 94 21.54 17.88 11.77
N ASN A 95 20.44 17.14 11.79
CA ASN A 95 20.44 15.68 11.78
C ASN A 95 19.19 15.15 11.08
N PRO A 96 19.31 14.71 9.81
CA PRO A 96 18.16 14.22 9.03
C PRO A 96 17.49 12.97 9.58
N ASP A 97 18.14 12.27 10.52
CA ASP A 97 17.57 11.08 11.16
C ASP A 97 16.62 11.44 12.32
N VAL A 98 16.55 12.69 12.69
CA VAL A 98 15.66 13.19 13.74
C VAL A 98 14.46 13.88 13.10
N ILE A 99 13.29 13.35 13.40
CA ILE A 99 11.98 13.83 12.92
C ILE A 99 11.10 14.08 14.14
N TRP A 100 10.43 15.22 14.13
CA TRP A 100 9.49 15.66 15.17
C TRP A 100 8.06 15.62 14.69
#